data_12b44474d0dfeb1f79911e72c99f83a2
#
_entry.id   12b44474d0dfeb1f79911e72c99f83a2
#
_cell.length_a   1.000
_cell.length_b   1.000
_cell.length_c   1.000
_cell.angle_alpha   90.00
_cell.angle_beta   90.00
_cell.angle_gamma   90.00
#
_symmetry.space_group_name_H-M   'P 1'
#
loop_
_entity.id
_entity.type
_entity.pdbx_description
1 polymer ?
#
loop_
_entity_poly.entity_id
_entity_poly.type
_entity_poly.pdbx_seq_one_letter_code
_entity_poly.pdbx_strand_id
1 'polypeptide(L)'
;QVQLVQSGAEVKKPGASVKVSCKASGYTFTDYHMHWVRQAPGQCLEWMGWIKPISGDANYAQKFQGRVTMTRDTSISTAYMELSRLRSDDTAVYYCARDAYSSSWTLYYYYGMDVWGQGTTVTVSSGGGGSGGGGSGGGGSQSALTQPPSASGSPGQSVTSYCTGTSSDVGGYNYVSWYQQHPGKAPKLMIYEVSKRPSGVPDRFSGSKSGNTASLTVSGLQAEDEADYYCSSYAGSNNFVFGCGTKVTVLSGGGGSEVQLVESGGGLVQPGGSLKLSCAASGFTFNKYAMNWVRQAPGKGLEWVARIRSKYNNYATYYADSVKDRFTISRDDSKNTAYLQMNNLKTEDTAVYYCVRHGNFGNSYISYWAYWGQGTLVTVSSGGGGSGGGGSGGGGSQTVVTQEPSLTVSPGGTVTLTCGSSTGAVTSGNYPNWVQQKPGQAPRGLIGGTKFLAPGTPARFSGSLLGGKAALTLSGVQPEDEAEYYCVLWYSNRWVFGGGTKLTVL
;
A
#
# COMPACT_ATOMS: atom_id res chain seq x y z
N GLN A 1 19.15 -22.47 -0.05
CA GLN A 1 19.45 -21.33 -0.84
C GLN A 1 18.79 -21.32 -2.17
N VAL A 2 17.60 -21.84 -2.22
CA VAL A 2 16.76 -21.70 -3.41
C VAL A 2 16.41 -20.23 -3.55
N GLN A 3 16.71 -19.67 -4.72
CA GLN A 3 16.51 -18.25 -4.97
C GLN A 3 16.07 -17.97 -6.40
N LEU A 4 15.25 -16.95 -6.57
CA LEU A 4 14.91 -16.39 -7.87
C LEU A 4 15.30 -14.90 -7.84
N VAL A 5 16.12 -14.47 -8.80
CA VAL A 5 16.60 -13.09 -8.89
C VAL A 5 16.14 -12.49 -10.20
N GLN A 6 15.41 -11.40 -10.13
CA GLN A 6 14.81 -10.77 -11.30
C GLN A 6 15.60 -9.54 -11.75
N SER A 7 15.42 -9.17 -13.02
CA SER A 7 16.01 -7.97 -13.60
C SER A 7 15.45 -6.70 -12.97
N GLY A 8 16.14 -5.59 -13.20
CA GLY A 8 15.82 -4.32 -12.55
C GLY A 8 14.59 -3.62 -13.09
N ALA A 9 14.18 -2.58 -12.39
CA ALA A 9 13.01 -1.79 -12.73
C ALA A 9 13.13 -1.17 -14.11
N GLU A 10 12.01 -1.01 -14.79
CA GLU A 10 11.95 -0.44 -16.13
C GLU A 10 10.86 0.60 -16.24
N VAL A 11 11.13 1.63 -17.03
CA VAL A 11 10.15 2.64 -17.40
C VAL A 11 9.95 2.55 -18.89
N LYS A 12 8.73 2.35 -19.35
CA LYS A 12 8.41 2.18 -20.76
C LYS A 12 7.32 3.14 -21.18
N LYS A 13 7.27 3.43 -22.47
CA LYS A 13 6.19 4.23 -23.03
C LYS A 13 5.06 3.33 -23.51
N PRO A 14 3.82 3.81 -23.58
CA PRO A 14 2.72 3.04 -24.14
C PRO A 14 3.06 2.55 -25.55
N GLY A 15 2.68 1.31 -25.85
CA GLY A 15 2.97 0.68 -27.13
C GLY A 15 4.29 -0.07 -27.18
N ALA A 16 5.20 0.17 -26.24
CA ALA A 16 6.48 -0.53 -26.19
C ALA A 16 6.33 -1.95 -25.66
N SER A 17 7.43 -2.66 -25.58
CA SER A 17 7.52 -3.99 -24.99
C SER A 17 8.51 -3.99 -23.85
N VAL A 18 8.29 -4.87 -22.88
CA VAL A 18 9.22 -5.07 -21.77
C VAL A 18 9.54 -6.56 -21.66
N LYS A 19 10.78 -6.88 -21.36
CA LYS A 19 11.20 -8.26 -21.12
C LYS A 19 11.84 -8.35 -19.75
N VAL A 20 11.25 -9.14 -18.87
CA VAL A 20 11.72 -9.33 -17.51
C VAL A 20 12.38 -10.69 -17.40
N SER A 21 13.55 -10.75 -16.75
CA SER A 21 14.26 -12.00 -16.54
C SER A 21 14.17 -12.47 -15.10
N CYS A 22 14.29 -13.78 -14.91
CA CYS A 22 14.21 -14.43 -13.62
C CYS A 22 15.24 -15.55 -13.58
N LYS A 23 16.33 -15.35 -12.85
CA LYS A 23 17.40 -16.34 -12.76
C LYS A 23 17.22 -17.20 -11.52
N ALA A 24 17.17 -18.50 -11.74
CA ALA A 24 17.00 -19.48 -10.67
C ALA A 24 18.35 -20.01 -10.21
N SER A 25 18.48 -20.26 -8.90
CA SER A 25 19.64 -20.90 -8.32
C SER A 25 19.24 -21.75 -7.12
N GLY A 26 20.07 -22.73 -6.79
CA GLY A 26 19.87 -23.56 -5.61
C GLY A 26 18.96 -24.77 -5.83
N TYR A 27 18.49 -24.99 -7.06
CA TYR A 27 17.65 -26.14 -7.40
C TYR A 27 17.80 -26.45 -8.89
N THR A 28 17.28 -27.59 -9.32
CA THR A 28 17.32 -27.97 -10.74
C THR A 28 16.21 -27.24 -11.50
N PHE A 29 16.60 -26.25 -12.28
CA PHE A 29 15.69 -25.33 -12.96
C PHE A 29 14.60 -26.05 -13.77
N THR A 30 14.94 -27.14 -14.47
CA THR A 30 14.01 -27.85 -15.33
C THR A 30 13.01 -28.72 -14.58
N ASP A 31 13.15 -28.87 -13.26
CA ASP A 31 12.26 -29.75 -12.48
C ASP A 31 10.99 -29.07 -12.02
N TYR A 32 10.87 -27.76 -12.11
CA TYR A 32 9.72 -27.03 -11.57
C TYR A 32 9.21 -26.00 -12.56
N HIS A 33 7.90 -25.95 -12.75
CA HIS A 33 7.30 -24.93 -13.60
C HIS A 33 7.51 -23.54 -12.99
N MET A 34 7.52 -22.51 -13.83
CA MET A 34 7.71 -21.13 -13.39
C MET A 34 6.46 -20.34 -13.74
N HIS A 35 5.82 -19.80 -12.71
CA HIS A 35 4.69 -18.90 -12.86
C HIS A 35 5.14 -17.47 -12.98
N TRP A 36 4.33 -16.68 -13.65
CA TRP A 36 4.48 -15.22 -13.68
C TRP A 36 3.20 -14.59 -13.16
N VAL A 37 3.34 -13.70 -12.17
CA VAL A 37 2.22 -13.07 -11.48
C VAL A 37 2.53 -11.58 -11.39
N ARG A 38 1.55 -10.73 -11.65
CA ARG A 38 1.78 -9.29 -11.50
C ARG A 38 0.86 -8.69 -10.47
N GLN A 39 1.24 -7.53 -9.97
CA GLN A 39 0.48 -6.82 -8.96
C GLN A 39 0.56 -5.33 -9.25
N ALA A 40 -0.54 -4.75 -9.69
CA ALA A 40 -0.64 -3.29 -9.80
C ALA A 40 -0.65 -2.68 -8.40
N PRO A 41 -0.21 -1.43 -8.22
CA PRO A 41 -0.12 -0.83 -6.89
C PRO A 41 -1.46 -0.92 -6.14
N GLY A 42 -1.40 -1.53 -4.94
CA GLY A 42 -2.60 -1.68 -4.12
C GLY A 42 -3.67 -2.60 -4.67
N GLN A 43 -3.34 -3.42 -5.65
CA GLN A 43 -4.32 -4.24 -6.35
C GLN A 43 -4.11 -5.73 -6.12
N CYS A 44 -4.97 -6.52 -6.76
CA CYS A 44 -4.93 -7.95 -6.68
C CYS A 44 -3.65 -8.53 -7.27
N LEU A 45 -3.26 -9.70 -6.82
CA LEU A 45 -2.32 -10.52 -7.57
C LEU A 45 -3.03 -11.08 -8.79
N GLU A 46 -2.36 -11.10 -9.93
CA GLU A 46 -2.95 -11.55 -11.17
C GLU A 46 -2.03 -12.54 -11.84
N TRP A 47 -2.50 -13.76 -12.02
CA TRP A 47 -1.73 -14.81 -12.69
C TRP A 47 -1.68 -14.53 -14.18
N MET A 48 -0.46 -14.51 -14.75
CA MET A 48 -0.26 -14.22 -16.17
C MET A 48 -0.08 -15.48 -16.99
N GLY A 49 0.52 -16.50 -16.42
CA GLY A 49 0.81 -17.74 -17.11
C GLY A 49 1.93 -18.50 -16.44
N TRP A 50 2.28 -19.64 -16.98
CA TRP A 50 3.44 -20.40 -16.55
C TRP A 50 4.18 -20.99 -17.72
N ILE A 51 5.46 -21.30 -17.51
CA ILE A 51 6.28 -22.00 -18.50
C ILE A 51 6.81 -23.27 -17.87
N LYS A 52 6.91 -24.32 -18.70
CA LYS A 52 7.53 -25.57 -18.32
C LYS A 52 8.98 -25.51 -18.78
N PRO A 53 9.95 -25.34 -17.89
CA PRO A 53 11.35 -25.09 -18.32
C PRO A 53 11.93 -26.26 -19.08
N ILE A 54 11.49 -27.49 -18.81
CA ILE A 54 12.04 -28.66 -19.51
C ILE A 54 11.70 -28.69 -20.99
N SER A 55 10.53 -28.22 -21.37
CA SER A 55 10.10 -28.26 -22.77
C SER A 55 10.04 -26.88 -23.42
N GLY A 56 9.92 -25.83 -22.62
CA GLY A 56 9.65 -24.51 -23.13
C GLY A 56 8.19 -24.22 -23.41
N ASP A 57 7.30 -25.21 -23.19
CA ASP A 57 5.86 -25.00 -23.38
C ASP A 57 5.33 -24.03 -22.36
N ALA A 58 4.43 -23.16 -22.77
CA ALA A 58 3.84 -22.16 -21.91
C ALA A 58 2.32 -22.13 -22.06
N ASN A 59 1.63 -21.78 -20.96
CA ASN A 59 0.21 -21.54 -20.95
C ASN A 59 0.00 -20.14 -20.42
N TYR A 60 -0.82 -19.36 -21.08
CA TYR A 60 -1.07 -17.97 -20.71
C TYR A 60 -2.51 -17.79 -20.25
N ALA A 61 -2.72 -16.91 -19.27
CA ALA A 61 -4.06 -16.50 -18.91
C ALA A 61 -4.71 -15.82 -20.12
N GLN A 62 -6.01 -16.03 -20.30
CA GLN A 62 -6.71 -15.53 -21.47
C GLN A 62 -6.53 -14.02 -21.66
N LYS A 63 -6.50 -13.29 -20.59
CA LYS A 63 -6.33 -11.84 -20.63
C LYS A 63 -5.06 -11.41 -21.33
N PHE A 64 -4.00 -12.20 -21.26
CA PHE A 64 -2.68 -11.84 -21.79
C PHE A 64 -2.36 -12.54 -23.11
N GLN A 65 -3.20 -13.44 -23.56
CA GLN A 65 -2.91 -14.13 -24.83
C GLN A 65 -2.79 -13.13 -25.95
N GLY A 66 -1.77 -13.32 -26.78
CA GLY A 66 -1.48 -12.41 -27.89
C GLY A 66 -0.56 -11.25 -27.51
N ARG A 67 -0.35 -10.98 -26.23
CA ARG A 67 0.56 -9.92 -25.80
C ARG A 67 1.72 -10.43 -24.99
N VAL A 68 1.64 -11.61 -24.40
CA VAL A 68 2.70 -12.14 -23.54
C VAL A 68 3.40 -13.30 -24.20
N THR A 69 4.70 -13.39 -23.99
CA THR A 69 5.51 -14.52 -24.43
C THR A 69 6.44 -14.91 -23.28
N MET A 70 6.39 -16.17 -22.89
CA MET A 70 7.28 -16.71 -21.85
C MET A 70 8.28 -17.65 -22.51
N THR A 71 9.55 -17.45 -22.20
CA THR A 71 10.66 -18.25 -22.73
C THR A 71 11.61 -18.60 -21.59
N ARG A 72 12.60 -19.44 -21.89
CA ARG A 72 13.62 -19.79 -20.93
C ARG A 72 14.93 -20.15 -21.63
N ASP A 73 16.02 -20.00 -20.93
CA ASP A 73 17.34 -20.44 -21.35
C ASP A 73 17.87 -21.39 -20.27
N THR A 74 17.83 -22.68 -20.55
CA THR A 74 18.21 -23.69 -19.56
C THR A 74 19.72 -23.64 -19.27
N SER A 75 20.53 -23.15 -20.19
CA SER A 75 21.97 -23.08 -19.97
C SER A 75 22.36 -22.12 -18.86
N ILE A 76 21.54 -21.12 -18.59
CA ILE A 76 21.78 -20.15 -17.51
C ILE A 76 20.64 -20.14 -16.49
N SER A 77 19.77 -21.15 -16.52
CA SER A 77 18.67 -21.32 -15.55
C SER A 77 17.83 -20.05 -15.42
N THR A 78 17.48 -19.45 -16.55
CA THR A 78 16.77 -18.16 -16.56
C THR A 78 15.46 -18.29 -17.34
N ALA A 79 14.39 -17.77 -16.74
CA ALA A 79 13.08 -17.64 -17.39
C ALA A 79 12.86 -16.17 -17.77
N TYR A 80 12.09 -15.95 -18.82
CA TYR A 80 11.80 -14.61 -19.34
C TYR A 80 10.30 -14.45 -19.56
N MET A 81 9.81 -13.25 -19.30
CA MET A 81 8.45 -12.86 -19.63
C MET A 81 8.53 -11.58 -20.45
N GLU A 82 7.96 -11.60 -21.64
CA GLU A 82 7.88 -10.40 -22.48
C GLU A 82 6.44 -10.00 -22.67
N LEU A 83 6.12 -8.76 -22.37
CA LEU A 83 4.79 -8.19 -22.53
C LEU A 83 4.86 -7.08 -23.56
N SER A 84 4.07 -7.18 -24.62
CA SER A 84 4.10 -6.22 -25.72
C SER A 84 2.87 -5.32 -25.69
N ARG A 85 2.91 -4.27 -26.51
CA ARG A 85 1.82 -3.30 -26.64
C ARG A 85 1.38 -2.78 -25.27
N LEU A 86 2.36 -2.32 -24.50
CA LEU A 86 2.15 -1.87 -23.13
C LEU A 86 1.15 -0.73 -23.04
N ARG A 87 0.32 -0.78 -22.02
CA ARG A 87 -0.64 0.25 -21.68
C ARG A 87 -0.39 0.75 -20.27
N SER A 88 -0.97 1.88 -19.91
CA SER A 88 -0.80 2.42 -18.58
C SER A 88 -1.25 1.44 -17.50
N ASP A 89 -2.27 0.63 -17.76
CA ASP A 89 -2.74 -0.35 -16.78
C ASP A 89 -1.83 -1.57 -16.67
N ASP A 90 -0.75 -1.65 -17.43
CA ASP A 90 0.28 -2.66 -17.23
C ASP A 90 1.33 -2.24 -16.20
N THR A 91 1.23 -1.02 -15.67
CA THR A 91 2.10 -0.58 -14.58
C THR A 91 1.85 -1.47 -13.36
N ALA A 92 2.89 -2.19 -12.96
CA ALA A 92 2.76 -3.20 -11.90
C ALA A 92 4.14 -3.69 -11.48
N VAL A 93 4.18 -4.44 -10.38
CA VAL A 93 5.34 -5.27 -10.03
C VAL A 93 5.08 -6.65 -10.63
N TYR A 94 6.05 -7.15 -11.36
CA TYR A 94 5.99 -8.45 -12.01
C TYR A 94 6.87 -9.43 -11.27
N TYR A 95 6.27 -10.55 -10.83
CA TYR A 95 6.97 -11.59 -10.07
C TYR A 95 7.08 -12.85 -10.88
N CYS A 96 8.24 -13.53 -10.81
CA CYS A 96 8.31 -14.94 -11.13
C CYS A 96 8.17 -15.73 -9.84
N ALA A 97 7.55 -16.90 -9.90
CA ALA A 97 7.34 -17.74 -8.73
C ALA A 97 7.44 -19.20 -9.12
N ARG A 98 8.20 -19.97 -8.36
CA ARG A 98 8.38 -21.38 -8.64
C ARG A 98 7.14 -22.16 -8.18
N ASP A 99 6.63 -23.05 -9.05
CA ASP A 99 5.61 -24.00 -8.65
C ASP A 99 6.23 -24.99 -7.65
N ALA A 100 5.56 -25.23 -6.54
CA ALA A 100 6.14 -26.03 -5.46
C ALA A 100 6.17 -27.54 -5.78
N TYR A 101 5.49 -27.97 -6.83
CA TYR A 101 5.42 -29.39 -7.18
C TYR A 101 6.39 -29.69 -8.31
N SER A 102 7.20 -30.75 -8.16
CA SER A 102 8.18 -31.11 -9.17
C SER A 102 7.51 -31.66 -10.42
N SER A 103 7.89 -31.14 -11.58
CA SER A 103 7.34 -31.57 -12.88
C SER A 103 7.85 -32.95 -13.30
N SER A 104 8.77 -33.55 -12.53
CA SER A 104 9.23 -34.90 -12.83
C SER A 104 8.22 -35.99 -12.45
N TRP A 105 7.16 -35.64 -11.76
CA TRP A 105 6.11 -36.58 -11.41
C TRP A 105 5.07 -36.70 -12.51
N THR A 106 4.44 -37.86 -12.62
CA THR A 106 3.49 -38.11 -13.70
C THR A 106 2.13 -37.45 -13.47
N LEU A 107 1.76 -37.20 -12.22
CA LEU A 107 0.52 -36.51 -11.89
C LEU A 107 0.84 -35.15 -11.33
N TYR A 108 0.09 -34.13 -11.73
CA TYR A 108 0.30 -32.80 -11.22
C TYR A 108 -0.58 -32.54 -10.01
N TYR A 109 0.05 -32.00 -8.95
CA TYR A 109 -0.66 -31.49 -7.79
C TYR A 109 -0.21 -30.04 -7.56
N TYR A 110 -1.18 -29.16 -7.26
CA TYR A 110 -0.82 -27.77 -6.98
C TYR A 110 -0.53 -27.60 -5.50
N TYR A 111 0.74 -27.45 -5.15
CA TYR A 111 1.20 -27.20 -3.79
C TYR A 111 1.54 -25.74 -3.55
N GLY A 112 1.05 -24.87 -4.40
CA GLY A 112 1.31 -23.44 -4.28
C GLY A 112 2.59 -23.02 -4.99
N MET A 113 2.93 -21.76 -4.79
CA MET A 113 4.13 -21.14 -5.35
C MET A 113 5.06 -20.83 -4.16
N ASP A 114 6.15 -21.62 -4.02
CA ASP A 114 6.91 -21.64 -2.78
C ASP A 114 8.11 -20.71 -2.76
N VAL A 115 8.64 -20.33 -3.90
CA VAL A 115 9.78 -19.40 -3.99
C VAL A 115 9.44 -18.31 -4.98
N TRP A 116 9.58 -17.08 -4.55
CA TRP A 116 9.24 -15.90 -5.36
C TRP A 116 10.47 -15.07 -5.65
N GLY A 117 10.56 -14.49 -6.84
CA GLY A 117 11.52 -13.44 -7.12
C GLY A 117 11.20 -12.18 -6.32
N GLN A 118 12.13 -11.25 -6.30
CA GLN A 118 11.95 -10.02 -5.54
C GLN A 118 10.98 -9.03 -6.20
N GLY A 119 10.57 -9.31 -7.43
CA GLY A 119 9.71 -8.42 -8.20
C GLY A 119 10.48 -7.47 -9.09
N THR A 120 9.89 -7.14 -10.23
CA THR A 120 10.41 -6.14 -11.16
C THR A 120 9.32 -5.10 -11.37
N THR A 121 9.58 -3.85 -11.00
CA THR A 121 8.63 -2.78 -11.21
C THR A 121 8.71 -2.31 -12.65
N VAL A 122 7.59 -2.34 -13.34
CA VAL A 122 7.46 -1.81 -14.69
C VAL A 122 6.46 -0.65 -14.64
N THR A 123 6.93 0.53 -15.01
CA THR A 123 6.09 1.71 -15.07
C THR A 123 5.88 2.09 -16.53
N VAL A 124 4.62 2.17 -16.95
CA VAL A 124 4.26 2.58 -18.30
C VAL A 124 3.75 4.00 -18.23
N SER A 125 4.55 4.95 -18.74
CA SER A 125 4.28 6.36 -18.59
C SER A 125 4.34 7.06 -19.93
N SER A 126 3.39 7.90 -20.20
CA SER A 126 3.35 8.63 -21.45
C SER A 126 4.36 9.75 -21.49
N GLY A 127 5.17 9.91 -20.48
CA GLY A 127 6.30 10.82 -20.61
C GLY A 127 5.97 12.20 -20.27
N GLY A 128 5.00 12.65 -20.01
CA GLY A 128 4.77 13.95 -19.72
C GLY A 128 3.94 14.15 -18.54
N GLY A 129 4.09 13.70 -17.58
CA GLY A 129 3.27 14.03 -16.56
C GLY A 129 2.39 12.96 -16.18
N GLY A 130 2.78 12.01 -16.30
CA GLY A 130 2.10 11.04 -15.99
C GLY A 130 1.38 10.75 -14.91
N SER A 131 0.33 10.63 -14.91
CA SER A 131 -0.32 10.18 -13.89
C SER A 131 -0.37 8.81 -13.86
N GLY A 132 0.26 8.28 -13.23
CA GLY A 132 0.18 6.94 -13.09
C GLY A 132 -1.06 6.30 -12.72
N GLY A 133 -2.02 6.66 -13.09
CA GLY A 133 -3.14 6.09 -12.64
C GLY A 133 -3.41 4.71 -12.81
N GLY A 134 -2.79 3.96 -12.46
CA GLY A 134 -2.90 2.63 -12.73
C GLY A 134 -4.07 1.88 -12.38
N GLY A 135 -5.01 2.16 -12.28
CA GLY A 135 -5.97 1.29 -11.90
C GLY A 135 -6.39 0.35 -12.89
N SER A 136 -6.25 -0.76 -12.67
CA SER A 136 -6.62 -1.69 -13.57
C SER A 136 -8.02 -1.84 -13.54
N GLY A 137 -8.65 -1.23 -14.01
CA GLY A 137 -9.90 -1.50 -14.01
C GLY A 137 -10.39 -2.68 -14.49
N GLY A 138 -10.18 -3.43 -14.15
CA GLY A 138 -10.79 -4.48 -14.37
C GLY A 138 -11.47 -4.85 -15.47
N GLY A 139 -11.06 -4.74 -16.39
CA GLY A 139 -11.58 -5.43 -17.37
C GLY A 139 -12.05 -6.70 -17.07
N GLY A 140 -12.36 -6.87 -16.13
CA GLY A 140 -12.78 -7.82 -15.70
C GLY A 140 -13.43 -8.98 -16.10
N SER A 141 -13.10 -9.48 -17.05
CA SER A 141 -13.72 -10.72 -17.25
C SER A 141 -13.12 -11.78 -16.39
N GLN A 142 -12.04 -11.54 -15.72
CA GLN A 142 -11.51 -12.55 -14.90
C GLN A 142 -12.09 -12.39 -13.55
N SER A 143 -12.84 -13.33 -13.12
CA SER A 143 -13.31 -13.31 -11.79
C SER A 143 -12.17 -13.61 -10.87
N ALA A 144 -11.73 -12.65 -10.18
CA ALA A 144 -10.87 -12.85 -9.03
C ALA A 144 -11.65 -13.58 -7.93
N LEU A 145 -10.93 -14.29 -7.08
CA LEU A 145 -11.53 -14.82 -5.86
C LEU A 145 -11.87 -13.64 -4.95
N THR A 146 -13.00 -13.74 -4.25
CA THR A 146 -13.49 -12.64 -3.42
C THR A 146 -12.99 -12.77 -2.00
N GLN A 147 -12.31 -11.76 -1.51
CA GLN A 147 -11.83 -11.67 -0.13
C GLN A 147 -12.32 -10.39 0.52
N PRO A 148 -12.59 -10.39 1.83
CA PRO A 148 -12.87 -9.13 2.51
C PRO A 148 -11.63 -8.23 2.44
N PRO A 149 -11.79 -6.93 2.22
CA PRO A 149 -10.64 -6.05 2.03
C PRO A 149 -9.78 -5.89 3.28
N SER A 150 -10.36 -6.06 4.47
CA SER A 150 -9.61 -5.88 5.71
C SER A 150 -10.16 -6.75 6.83
N ALA A 151 -9.32 -7.04 7.77
CA ALA A 151 -9.67 -7.68 9.02
C ALA A 151 -8.71 -7.17 10.09
N SER A 152 -9.18 -7.01 11.32
CA SER A 152 -8.34 -6.50 12.39
C SER A 152 -8.59 -7.26 13.67
N GLY A 153 -7.58 -7.30 14.50
CA GLY A 153 -7.67 -7.91 15.81
C GLY A 153 -6.58 -7.39 16.73
N SER A 154 -6.78 -7.56 18.01
CA SER A 154 -5.77 -7.21 19.01
C SER A 154 -4.79 -8.36 19.19
N PRO A 155 -3.57 -8.09 19.70
CA PRO A 155 -2.62 -9.16 19.98
C PRO A 155 -3.24 -10.28 20.80
N GLY A 156 -2.98 -11.51 20.40
CA GLY A 156 -3.53 -12.70 21.06
C GLY A 156 -4.90 -13.15 20.56
N GLN A 157 -5.62 -12.31 19.84
CA GLN A 157 -6.91 -12.66 19.25
C GLN A 157 -6.74 -13.42 17.95
N SER A 158 -7.84 -13.81 17.34
CA SER A 158 -7.84 -14.49 16.03
C SER A 158 -8.50 -13.60 14.99
N VAL A 159 -8.00 -13.64 13.77
CA VAL A 159 -8.64 -13.03 12.61
C VAL A 159 -8.81 -14.08 11.53
N THR A 160 -9.84 -13.94 10.70
CA THR A 160 -10.11 -14.86 9.61
C THR A 160 -10.34 -14.09 8.33
N SER A 161 -9.69 -14.53 7.25
CA SER A 161 -9.97 -14.06 5.90
C SER A 161 -10.72 -15.16 5.16
N TYR A 162 -11.74 -14.79 4.44
CA TYR A 162 -12.54 -15.72 3.62
C TYR A 162 -12.20 -15.52 2.16
N CYS A 163 -12.19 -16.62 1.41
CA CYS A 163 -11.87 -16.61 0.00
C CYS A 163 -12.98 -17.33 -0.73
N THR A 164 -13.85 -16.60 -1.38
CA THR A 164 -15.00 -17.16 -2.07
C THR A 164 -14.74 -17.25 -3.57
N GLY A 165 -14.85 -18.42 -4.10
CA GLY A 165 -14.72 -18.69 -5.52
C GLY A 165 -15.95 -19.38 -6.08
N THR A 166 -15.74 -20.27 -7.05
CA THR A 166 -16.79 -20.99 -7.73
C THR A 166 -16.52 -22.50 -7.70
N SER A 167 -17.44 -23.27 -8.24
CA SER A 167 -17.25 -24.72 -8.38
C SER A 167 -16.15 -25.09 -9.37
N SER A 168 -15.65 -24.13 -10.14
CA SER A 168 -14.56 -24.36 -11.10
C SER A 168 -13.19 -24.08 -10.54
N ASP A 169 -13.09 -23.56 -9.34
CA ASP A 169 -11.80 -23.25 -8.69
C ASP A 169 -11.82 -23.70 -7.23
N VAL A 170 -12.17 -22.85 -6.29
CA VAL A 170 -12.13 -23.20 -4.86
C VAL A 170 -13.00 -24.41 -4.55
N GLY A 171 -14.20 -24.46 -5.11
CA GLY A 171 -15.15 -25.53 -4.86
C GLY A 171 -14.89 -26.78 -5.67
N GLY A 172 -14.08 -26.71 -6.71
CA GLY A 172 -13.84 -27.83 -7.61
C GLY A 172 -12.60 -28.63 -7.30
N TYR A 173 -11.67 -28.07 -6.53
CA TYR A 173 -10.39 -28.69 -6.24
C TYR A 173 -9.97 -28.41 -4.79
N ASN A 174 -9.14 -29.28 -4.23
CA ASN A 174 -8.53 -29.02 -2.93
C ASN A 174 -7.15 -28.39 -3.13
N TYR A 175 -7.07 -27.40 -3.97
CA TYR A 175 -5.84 -26.73 -4.38
C TYR A 175 -5.89 -25.25 -4.07
N VAL A 176 -6.23 -24.93 -2.83
CA VAL A 176 -6.23 -23.55 -2.33
C VAL A 176 -4.92 -23.30 -1.58
N SER A 177 -4.29 -22.20 -1.91
CA SER A 177 -3.07 -21.75 -1.23
C SER A 177 -3.26 -20.33 -0.71
N TRP A 178 -2.50 -19.98 0.31
CA TRP A 178 -2.55 -18.67 0.94
C TRP A 178 -1.16 -18.09 1.03
N TYR A 179 -1.05 -16.79 0.78
CA TYR A 179 0.22 -16.07 0.76
C TYR A 179 0.16 -14.86 1.67
N GLN A 180 1.26 -14.62 2.40
CA GLN A 180 1.43 -13.44 3.22
C GLN A 180 2.36 -12.48 2.48
N GLN A 181 1.98 -11.21 2.39
CA GLN A 181 2.83 -10.20 1.76
C GLN A 181 2.98 -9.00 2.69
N HIS A 182 4.19 -8.79 3.16
CA HIS A 182 4.54 -7.57 3.87
C HIS A 182 4.85 -6.46 2.84
N PRO A 183 4.67 -5.20 3.21
CA PRO A 183 4.87 -4.11 2.27
C PRO A 183 6.25 -4.11 1.63
N GLY A 184 6.29 -3.93 0.32
CA GLY A 184 7.56 -3.90 -0.43
C GLY A 184 8.24 -5.24 -0.60
N LYS A 185 7.62 -6.33 -0.17
CA LYS A 185 8.21 -7.67 -0.27
C LYS A 185 7.38 -8.57 -1.17
N ALA A 186 8.00 -9.64 -1.62
CA ALA A 186 7.31 -10.66 -2.39
C ALA A 186 6.38 -11.48 -1.49
N PRO A 187 5.31 -12.05 -2.05
CA PRO A 187 4.46 -12.97 -1.29
C PRO A 187 5.23 -14.18 -0.77
N LYS A 188 4.77 -14.73 0.35
CA LYS A 188 5.33 -15.91 0.97
C LYS A 188 4.23 -16.96 1.13
N LEU A 189 4.50 -18.18 0.73
CA LEU A 189 3.52 -19.27 0.86
C LEU A 189 3.32 -19.64 2.33
N MET A 190 2.08 -19.57 2.80
CA MET A 190 1.71 -19.87 4.17
C MET A 190 0.91 -21.17 4.30
N ILE A 191 0.02 -21.44 3.36
CA ILE A 191 -0.84 -22.64 3.34
C ILE A 191 -0.92 -23.13 1.90
N TYR A 192 -0.92 -24.45 1.73
CA TYR A 192 -1.19 -25.11 0.44
C TYR A 192 -2.13 -26.28 0.65
N GLU A 193 -2.77 -26.74 -0.43
CA GLU A 193 -3.76 -27.82 -0.38
C GLU A 193 -4.78 -27.60 0.73
N VAL A 194 -5.32 -26.40 0.80
CA VAL A 194 -6.38 -25.97 1.73
C VAL A 194 -5.88 -25.79 3.16
N SER A 195 -5.13 -26.75 3.72
CA SER A 195 -4.85 -26.74 5.16
C SER A 195 -3.41 -27.08 5.53
N LYS A 196 -2.54 -27.35 4.57
CA LYS A 196 -1.17 -27.77 4.88
C LYS A 196 -0.24 -26.58 5.01
N ARG A 197 0.66 -26.63 5.98
CA ARG A 197 1.65 -25.59 6.19
C ARG A 197 3.02 -26.04 5.68
N PRO A 198 3.72 -25.18 4.89
CA PRO A 198 5.12 -25.44 4.61
C PRO A 198 5.97 -25.43 5.89
N SER A 199 7.13 -26.09 5.82
CA SER A 199 8.06 -26.05 6.94
C SER A 199 8.41 -24.60 7.28
N GLY A 200 8.39 -24.26 8.56
CA GLY A 200 8.73 -22.92 9.04
C GLY A 200 7.54 -22.00 9.25
N VAL A 201 6.34 -22.38 8.80
CA VAL A 201 5.14 -21.58 9.05
C VAL A 201 4.54 -22.03 10.40
N PRO A 202 4.32 -21.07 11.33
CA PRO A 202 3.77 -21.41 12.64
C PRO A 202 2.37 -22.04 12.57
N ASP A 203 2.05 -22.87 13.53
CA ASP A 203 0.76 -23.58 13.58
C ASP A 203 -0.42 -22.66 13.94
N ARG A 204 -0.17 -21.42 14.32
CA ARG A 204 -1.23 -20.45 14.53
C ARG A 204 -1.89 -19.99 13.21
N PHE A 205 -1.27 -20.32 12.07
CA PHE A 205 -1.89 -20.15 10.75
C PHE A 205 -2.59 -21.46 10.39
N SER A 206 -3.88 -21.39 10.12
CA SER A 206 -4.65 -22.57 9.74
C SER A 206 -5.58 -22.26 8.58
N GLY A 207 -5.80 -23.27 7.74
CA GLY A 207 -6.67 -23.15 6.60
C GLY A 207 -7.77 -24.19 6.63
N SER A 208 -8.90 -23.85 6.05
CA SER A 208 -10.04 -24.76 5.90
C SER A 208 -10.84 -24.37 4.68
N LYS A 209 -11.81 -25.19 4.33
CA LYS A 209 -12.68 -24.93 3.19
C LYS A 209 -14.04 -25.59 3.43
N SER A 210 -15.09 -24.88 3.01
CA SER A 210 -16.45 -25.40 2.97
C SER A 210 -17.10 -24.93 1.68
N GLY A 211 -17.49 -25.86 0.81
CA GLY A 211 -18.09 -25.50 -0.48
C GLY A 211 -17.15 -24.66 -1.34
N ASN A 212 -17.61 -23.50 -1.75
CA ASN A 212 -16.85 -22.58 -2.58
C ASN A 212 -16.08 -21.54 -1.77
N THR A 213 -16.01 -21.66 -0.47
CA THR A 213 -15.35 -20.69 0.40
C THR A 213 -14.22 -21.35 1.19
N ALA A 214 -13.00 -20.86 1.01
CA ALA A 214 -11.85 -21.23 1.83
C ALA A 214 -11.64 -20.17 2.91
N SER A 215 -10.98 -20.54 4.00
CA SER A 215 -10.73 -19.63 5.11
C SER A 215 -9.31 -19.76 5.60
N LEU A 216 -8.68 -18.63 5.88
CA LEU A 216 -7.41 -18.58 6.60
C LEU A 216 -7.67 -17.96 7.97
N THR A 217 -7.29 -18.65 9.03
CA THR A 217 -7.38 -18.12 10.38
C THR A 217 -5.99 -17.94 10.95
N VAL A 218 -5.73 -16.76 11.47
CA VAL A 218 -4.49 -16.45 12.20
C VAL A 218 -4.89 -16.30 13.67
N SER A 219 -4.47 -17.27 14.50
CA SER A 219 -4.77 -17.22 15.92
C SER A 219 -3.54 -16.74 16.69
N GLY A 220 -3.71 -16.30 17.92
CA GLY A 220 -2.59 -15.78 18.70
C GLY A 220 -1.91 -14.63 17.98
N LEU A 221 -2.68 -13.70 17.46
CA LEU A 221 -2.22 -12.64 16.56
C LEU A 221 -1.04 -11.89 17.15
N GLN A 222 0.02 -11.72 16.35
CA GLN A 222 1.24 -11.01 16.73
C GLN A 222 1.46 -9.84 15.78
N ALA A 223 2.26 -8.87 16.22
CA ALA A 223 2.52 -7.67 15.42
C ALA A 223 3.08 -7.99 14.03
N GLU A 224 3.91 -9.01 13.92
CA GLU A 224 4.50 -9.41 12.64
C GLU A 224 3.51 -10.05 11.69
N ASP A 225 2.30 -10.37 12.13
CA ASP A 225 1.26 -10.91 11.26
C ASP A 225 0.55 -9.82 10.46
N GLU A 226 0.81 -8.57 10.79
CA GLU A 226 0.22 -7.47 10.02
C GLU A 226 0.79 -7.49 8.62
N ALA A 227 -0.06 -7.77 7.65
CA ALA A 227 0.32 -7.98 6.25
C ALA A 227 -0.94 -8.10 5.41
N ASP A 228 -0.75 -8.20 4.09
CA ASP A 228 -1.82 -8.57 3.18
C ASP A 228 -1.79 -10.08 2.99
N TYR A 229 -2.97 -10.70 2.96
CA TYR A 229 -3.10 -12.15 2.77
C TYR A 229 -3.93 -12.42 1.53
N TYR A 230 -3.34 -13.17 0.60
CA TYR A 230 -3.97 -13.50 -0.68
C TYR A 230 -4.27 -14.98 -0.75
N CYS A 231 -5.44 -15.34 -1.24
CA CYS A 231 -5.74 -16.72 -1.57
C CYS A 231 -5.53 -16.97 -3.05
N SER A 232 -5.31 -18.22 -3.41
CA SER A 232 -5.16 -18.65 -4.78
C SER A 232 -5.73 -20.04 -4.93
N SER A 233 -6.23 -20.37 -6.11
CA SER A 233 -6.74 -21.69 -6.43
C SER A 233 -6.36 -22.08 -7.83
N TYR A 234 -6.17 -23.38 -8.04
CA TYR A 234 -6.19 -23.95 -9.36
C TYR A 234 -7.61 -23.75 -9.94
N ALA A 235 -7.68 -23.36 -11.18
CA ALA A 235 -8.96 -23.04 -11.84
C ALA A 235 -9.24 -23.93 -13.06
N GLY A 236 -8.61 -25.09 -13.14
CA GLY A 236 -8.77 -26.01 -14.26
C GLY A 236 -8.01 -25.57 -15.50
N SER A 237 -7.80 -26.50 -16.44
CA SER A 237 -7.17 -26.21 -17.74
C SER A 237 -5.84 -25.46 -17.63
N ASN A 238 -5.03 -25.79 -16.61
CA ASN A 238 -3.75 -25.14 -16.37
C ASN A 238 -3.88 -23.62 -16.11
N ASN A 239 -4.98 -23.19 -15.52
CA ASN A 239 -5.17 -21.81 -15.10
C ASN A 239 -5.19 -21.70 -13.59
N PHE A 240 -4.82 -20.52 -13.09
CA PHE A 240 -4.78 -20.21 -11.67
C PHE A 240 -5.43 -18.86 -11.42
N VAL A 241 -6.04 -18.69 -10.29
CA VAL A 241 -6.74 -17.46 -9.95
C VAL A 241 -6.36 -17.02 -8.54
N PHE A 242 -6.25 -15.72 -8.32
CA PHE A 242 -5.93 -15.13 -7.03
C PHE A 242 -7.07 -14.26 -6.53
N GLY A 243 -7.14 -14.07 -5.23
CA GLY A 243 -7.97 -13.05 -4.63
C GLY A 243 -7.27 -11.70 -4.58
N CYS A 244 -8.00 -10.70 -4.15
CA CYS A 244 -7.49 -9.33 -4.10
C CYS A 244 -6.94 -8.95 -2.74
N GLY A 245 -6.84 -9.91 -1.84
CA GLY A 245 -6.16 -9.73 -0.57
C GLY A 245 -7.02 -9.22 0.55
N THR A 246 -6.66 -9.61 1.75
CA THR A 246 -7.22 -9.08 2.99
C THR A 246 -6.09 -8.43 3.76
N LYS A 247 -6.21 -7.13 4.04
CA LYS A 247 -5.22 -6.46 4.88
C LYS A 247 -5.53 -6.77 6.33
N VAL A 248 -4.64 -7.47 6.99
CA VAL A 248 -4.77 -7.77 8.41
C VAL A 248 -4.03 -6.71 9.20
N THR A 249 -4.75 -6.03 10.07
CA THR A 249 -4.20 -5.01 10.95
C THR A 249 -4.19 -5.55 12.38
N VAL A 250 -3.05 -5.42 13.04
CA VAL A 250 -2.92 -5.78 14.44
C VAL A 250 -3.08 -4.50 15.24
N LEU A 251 -4.19 -4.42 16.01
CA LEU A 251 -4.49 -3.22 16.75
C LEU A 251 -3.48 -3.05 17.87
N SER A 252 -3.07 -1.80 18.14
CA SER A 252 -2.12 -1.61 19.19
C SER A 252 -2.81 -1.92 20.51
N GLY A 253 -2.24 -2.85 21.21
CA GLY A 253 -2.91 -3.49 22.30
C GLY A 253 -2.85 -2.76 23.59
N GLY A 254 -3.21 -1.58 23.65
CA GLY A 254 -3.10 -1.01 24.92
C GLY A 254 -4.38 -0.99 25.66
N GLY A 255 -4.93 -1.51 26.28
CA GLY A 255 -6.09 -1.37 27.08
C GLY A 255 -6.88 -0.15 26.72
N GLY A 256 -8.01 -0.25 26.47
CA GLY A 256 -9.14 0.60 26.21
C GLY A 256 -9.01 2.11 26.15
N SER A 257 -7.86 2.67 26.43
CA SER A 257 -7.71 4.11 26.39
C SER A 257 -6.93 4.61 25.18
N GLU A 258 -6.55 3.74 24.27
CA GLU A 258 -5.77 4.19 23.14
C GLU A 258 -6.65 4.77 22.05
N VAL A 259 -6.13 5.82 21.44
CA VAL A 259 -6.80 6.44 20.32
C VAL A 259 -6.78 5.49 19.13
N GLN A 260 -7.95 5.23 18.56
CA GLN A 260 -8.06 4.45 17.34
C GLN A 260 -8.91 5.19 16.33
N LEU A 261 -8.46 5.16 15.09
CA LEU A 261 -9.16 5.74 13.96
C LEU A 261 -9.22 4.68 12.87
N VAL A 262 -10.42 4.35 12.41
CA VAL A 262 -10.63 3.29 11.41
C VAL A 262 -11.40 3.85 10.24
N GLU A 263 -10.74 3.92 9.09
CA GLU A 263 -11.35 4.40 7.87
C GLU A 263 -12.07 3.27 7.14
N SER A 264 -13.10 3.62 6.41
CA SER A 264 -13.83 2.70 5.54
C SER A 264 -14.50 3.47 4.41
N GLY A 265 -15.00 2.74 3.42
CA GLY A 265 -15.71 3.33 2.29
C GLY A 265 -14.89 3.49 1.02
N GLY A 266 -13.61 3.17 1.06
CA GLY A 266 -12.79 3.21 -0.14
C GLY A 266 -13.16 2.12 -1.13
N GLY A 267 -12.72 2.26 -2.34
CA GLY A 267 -12.97 1.28 -3.40
C GLY A 267 -12.65 1.84 -4.75
N LEU A 268 -13.05 1.10 -5.78
CA LEU A 268 -12.86 1.47 -7.16
C LEU A 268 -14.07 2.24 -7.65
N VAL A 269 -13.83 3.36 -8.30
CA VAL A 269 -14.90 4.20 -8.84
C VAL A 269 -14.45 4.79 -10.18
N GLN A 270 -15.39 5.06 -11.05
CA GLN A 270 -15.08 5.67 -12.34
C GLN A 270 -14.96 7.20 -12.20
N PRO A 271 -14.20 7.85 -13.11
CA PRO A 271 -14.13 9.31 -13.11
C PRO A 271 -15.54 9.92 -13.20
N GLY A 272 -15.73 10.99 -12.44
CA GLY A 272 -17.05 11.60 -12.33
C GLY A 272 -17.92 10.99 -11.23
N GLY A 273 -17.55 9.86 -10.70
CA GLY A 273 -18.30 9.18 -9.65
C GLY A 273 -18.13 9.80 -8.28
N SER A 274 -18.76 9.17 -7.29
CA SER A 274 -18.76 9.65 -5.92
C SER A 274 -18.48 8.52 -4.95
N LEU A 275 -17.85 8.84 -3.84
CA LEU A 275 -17.65 7.95 -2.70
C LEU A 275 -17.82 8.75 -1.41
N LYS A 276 -18.23 8.08 -0.36
CA LYS A 276 -18.23 8.68 0.97
C LYS A 276 -17.35 7.83 1.89
N LEU A 277 -16.30 8.42 2.41
CA LEU A 277 -15.42 7.77 3.37
C LEU A 277 -15.91 8.05 4.78
N SER A 278 -15.71 7.08 5.66
CA SER A 278 -16.03 7.20 7.07
C SER A 278 -14.80 6.95 7.91
N CYS A 279 -14.71 7.62 9.04
CA CYS A 279 -13.63 7.43 10.01
C CYS A 279 -14.28 7.23 11.38
N ALA A 280 -14.27 6.00 11.86
CA ALA A 280 -14.80 5.68 13.18
C ALA A 280 -13.70 5.88 14.22
N ALA A 281 -13.98 6.70 15.23
CA ALA A 281 -13.02 7.06 16.25
C ALA A 281 -13.37 6.42 17.59
N SER A 282 -12.35 6.05 18.35
CA SER A 282 -12.54 5.53 19.71
C SER A 282 -11.32 5.85 20.56
N GLY A 283 -11.47 5.74 21.88
CA GLY A 283 -10.37 5.94 22.82
C GLY A 283 -10.15 7.39 23.24
N PHE A 284 -11.01 8.30 22.85
CA PHE A 284 -10.92 9.71 23.23
C PHE A 284 -12.26 10.40 23.14
N THR A 285 -12.38 11.59 23.69
CA THR A 285 -13.60 12.38 23.63
C THR A 285 -13.67 13.06 22.26
N PHE A 286 -14.34 12.42 21.34
CA PHE A 286 -14.35 12.81 19.92
C PHE A 286 -14.73 14.27 19.69
N ASN A 287 -15.77 14.74 20.38
CA ASN A 287 -16.31 16.07 20.11
C ASN A 287 -15.41 17.24 20.51
N LYS A 288 -14.27 16.96 21.14
CA LYS A 288 -13.33 18.01 21.53
C LYS A 288 -12.24 18.29 20.48
N TYR A 289 -12.11 17.43 19.48
CA TYR A 289 -10.95 17.50 18.59
C TYR A 289 -11.31 17.82 17.16
N ALA A 290 -10.42 18.52 16.48
CA ALA A 290 -10.49 18.69 15.05
C ALA A 290 -10.06 17.39 14.36
N MET A 291 -10.72 17.08 13.24
CA MET A 291 -10.41 15.90 12.44
C MET A 291 -9.98 16.34 11.06
N ASN A 292 -9.06 15.58 10.47
CA ASN A 292 -8.50 15.88 9.16
C ASN A 292 -8.53 14.66 8.27
N TRP A 293 -8.54 14.90 6.98
CA TRP A 293 -8.25 13.88 5.97
C TRP A 293 -6.99 14.27 5.25
N VAL A 294 -6.10 13.29 5.06
CA VAL A 294 -4.84 13.42 4.33
C VAL A 294 -4.77 12.27 3.37
N ARG A 295 -4.27 12.50 2.17
CA ARG A 295 -4.16 11.42 1.17
C ARG A 295 -2.73 11.26 0.71
N GLN A 296 -2.44 10.07 0.18
CA GLN A 296 -1.14 9.75 -0.38
C GLN A 296 -1.34 8.95 -1.66
N ALA A 297 -1.05 9.57 -2.79
CA ALA A 297 -1.09 8.87 -4.06
C ALA A 297 0.02 7.82 -4.11
N PRO A 298 -0.14 6.73 -4.88
CA PRO A 298 0.86 5.68 -4.93
C PRO A 298 2.26 6.21 -5.26
N GLY A 299 3.21 5.91 -4.39
CA GLY A 299 4.60 6.36 -4.59
C GLY A 299 4.85 7.84 -4.39
N LYS A 300 3.88 8.58 -3.89
CA LYS A 300 3.99 10.02 -3.73
C LYS A 300 3.97 10.42 -2.25
N GLY A 301 4.09 11.71 -1.99
CA GLY A 301 4.07 12.26 -0.65
C GLY A 301 2.67 12.44 -0.09
N LEU A 302 2.62 12.91 1.15
CA LEU A 302 1.37 13.21 1.82
C LEU A 302 0.79 14.54 1.33
N GLU A 303 -0.52 14.59 1.19
CA GLU A 303 -1.24 15.81 0.81
C GLU A 303 -2.42 16.00 1.75
N TRP A 304 -2.48 17.13 2.45
CA TRP A 304 -3.63 17.45 3.27
C TRP A 304 -4.84 17.76 2.38
N VAL A 305 -5.99 17.21 2.77
CA VAL A 305 -7.22 17.32 1.98
C VAL A 305 -8.23 18.25 2.62
N ALA A 306 -8.57 18.02 3.88
CA ALA A 306 -9.63 18.79 4.54
C ALA A 306 -9.52 18.70 6.05
N ARG A 307 -10.11 19.70 6.72
CA ARG A 307 -10.16 19.76 8.19
C ARG A 307 -11.55 20.19 8.62
N ILE A 308 -12.05 19.59 9.69
CA ILE A 308 -13.24 20.05 10.38
C ILE A 308 -12.91 20.28 11.85
N ARG A 309 -13.21 21.46 12.34
CA ARG A 309 -13.01 21.78 13.75
C ARG A 309 -14.14 21.21 14.59
N SER A 310 -13.99 21.30 15.91
CA SER A 310 -15.00 20.79 16.84
C SER A 310 -16.20 21.73 16.91
N LYS A 311 -17.24 21.30 17.63
CA LYS A 311 -18.42 22.11 17.89
C LYS A 311 -18.08 23.43 18.60
N TYR A 312 -17.02 23.46 19.38
CA TYR A 312 -16.60 24.67 20.08
C TYR A 312 -16.06 25.73 19.14
N ASN A 313 -15.78 25.37 17.90
CA ASN A 313 -15.37 26.28 16.84
C ASN A 313 -16.38 26.24 15.70
N ASN A 314 -17.63 25.97 16.01
CA ASN A 314 -18.75 26.02 15.07
C ASN A 314 -18.58 25.08 13.87
N TYR A 315 -17.88 23.98 14.06
CA TYR A 315 -17.64 23.00 12.99
C TYR A 315 -17.01 23.61 11.74
N ALA A 316 -16.16 24.62 11.91
CA ALA A 316 -15.52 25.27 10.77
C ALA A 316 -14.75 24.27 9.92
N THR A 317 -14.86 24.41 8.60
CA THR A 317 -14.23 23.52 7.64
C THR A 317 -13.21 24.24 6.80
N TYR A 318 -12.18 23.51 6.37
CA TYR A 318 -11.12 24.02 5.52
C TYR A 318 -10.78 22.96 4.49
N TYR A 319 -10.45 23.37 3.27
CA TYR A 319 -10.19 22.45 2.17
C TYR A 319 -8.94 22.85 1.41
N ALA A 320 -8.21 21.86 0.89
CA ALA A 320 -7.17 22.09 -0.08
C ALA A 320 -7.80 22.58 -1.39
N ASP A 321 -7.07 23.42 -2.12
CA ASP A 321 -7.59 23.96 -3.38
C ASP A 321 -7.91 22.84 -4.38
N SER A 322 -7.13 21.76 -4.35
CA SER A 322 -7.31 20.65 -5.29
C SER A 322 -8.64 19.91 -5.14
N VAL A 323 -9.29 20.02 -4.01
CA VAL A 323 -10.54 19.30 -3.74
C VAL A 323 -11.71 20.23 -3.44
N LYS A 324 -11.46 21.53 -3.35
CA LYS A 324 -12.50 22.48 -3.01
C LYS A 324 -13.64 22.39 -4.01
N ASP A 325 -14.85 22.53 -3.52
CA ASP A 325 -16.10 22.43 -4.30
C ASP A 325 -16.44 21.04 -4.81
N ARG A 326 -15.57 20.05 -4.60
CA ARG A 326 -15.85 18.64 -4.94
C ARG A 326 -15.99 17.77 -3.71
N PHE A 327 -15.23 18.05 -2.67
CA PHE A 327 -15.22 17.26 -1.44
C PHE A 327 -15.87 18.03 -0.30
N THR A 328 -16.53 17.30 0.59
CA THR A 328 -17.16 17.88 1.78
C THR A 328 -16.77 17.03 2.99
N ILE A 329 -16.16 17.67 3.97
CA ILE A 329 -15.87 17.04 5.25
C ILE A 329 -17.01 17.32 6.22
N SER A 330 -17.39 16.31 7.00
CA SER A 330 -18.45 16.44 8.00
C SER A 330 -18.15 15.53 9.17
N ARG A 331 -18.95 15.64 10.22
CA ARG A 331 -18.80 14.79 11.41
C ARG A 331 -20.13 14.58 12.07
N ASP A 332 -20.27 13.43 12.72
CA ASP A 332 -21.41 13.13 13.57
C ASP A 332 -20.86 12.76 14.95
N ASP A 333 -20.92 13.72 15.87
CA ASP A 333 -20.36 13.53 17.19
C ASP A 333 -21.10 12.46 17.98
N SER A 334 -22.38 12.22 17.70
CA SER A 334 -23.14 11.18 18.39
C SER A 334 -22.69 9.78 17.98
N LYS A 335 -22.06 9.64 16.83
CA LYS A 335 -21.54 8.36 16.32
C LYS A 335 -20.03 8.30 16.39
N ASN A 336 -19.35 9.31 16.92
CA ASN A 336 -17.89 9.40 16.94
C ASN A 336 -17.28 9.12 15.56
N THR A 337 -17.87 9.72 14.52
CA THR A 337 -17.46 9.44 13.14
C THR A 337 -17.26 10.74 12.38
N ALA A 338 -16.18 10.78 11.60
CA ALA A 338 -15.93 11.84 10.62
C ALA A 338 -16.13 11.28 9.23
N TYR A 339 -16.50 12.13 8.29
CA TYR A 339 -16.82 11.71 6.92
C TYR A 339 -16.10 12.59 5.89
N LEU A 340 -15.83 12.01 4.74
CA LEU A 340 -15.41 12.76 3.57
C LEU A 340 -16.27 12.34 2.39
N GLN A 341 -17.16 13.22 1.95
CA GLN A 341 -17.95 13.01 0.75
C GLN A 341 -17.14 13.51 -0.44
N MET A 342 -16.86 12.63 -1.39
CA MET A 342 -16.06 12.95 -2.56
C MET A 342 -16.95 12.85 -3.78
N ASN A 343 -17.14 13.97 -4.48
CA ASN A 343 -17.94 14.02 -5.69
C ASN A 343 -17.06 14.39 -6.88
N ASN A 344 -17.53 14.05 -8.06
CA ASN A 344 -16.83 14.36 -9.31
C ASN A 344 -15.37 13.94 -9.25
N LEU A 345 -15.17 12.67 -8.89
CA LEU A 345 -13.83 12.14 -8.69
C LEU A 345 -13.03 12.12 -9.99
N LYS A 346 -11.74 12.42 -9.88
CA LYS A 346 -10.79 12.46 -10.98
C LYS A 346 -9.73 11.39 -10.76
N THR A 347 -9.03 10.99 -11.82
CA THR A 347 -7.98 9.99 -11.71
C THR A 347 -6.89 10.41 -10.72
N GLU A 348 -6.60 11.71 -10.63
CA GLU A 348 -5.60 12.21 -9.67
C GLU A 348 -6.07 12.15 -8.22
N ASP A 349 -7.31 11.79 -7.95
CA ASP A 349 -7.79 11.57 -6.59
C ASP A 349 -7.46 10.17 -6.08
N THR A 350 -6.90 9.32 -6.94
CA THR A 350 -6.46 7.98 -6.54
C THR A 350 -5.39 8.08 -5.47
N ALA A 351 -5.66 7.52 -4.30
CA ALA A 351 -4.76 7.62 -3.16
C ALA A 351 -5.26 6.76 -2.01
N VAL A 352 -4.38 6.52 -1.04
CA VAL A 352 -4.79 6.07 0.29
C VAL A 352 -5.22 7.31 1.06
N TYR A 353 -6.41 7.27 1.64
CA TYR A 353 -6.98 8.37 2.42
C TYR A 353 -6.89 8.03 3.89
N TYR A 354 -6.21 8.89 4.66
CA TYR A 354 -6.02 8.74 6.09
C TYR A 354 -6.89 9.73 6.85
N CYS A 355 -7.49 9.25 7.93
CA CYS A 355 -8.16 10.08 8.90
C CYS A 355 -7.15 10.43 9.99
N VAL A 356 -7.06 11.67 10.39
CA VAL A 356 -6.06 12.14 11.34
C VAL A 356 -6.72 13.02 12.39
N ARG A 357 -6.44 12.72 13.67
CA ARG A 357 -6.85 13.59 14.76
C ARG A 357 -5.69 14.50 15.13
N HIS A 358 -5.97 15.79 15.28
CA HIS A 358 -4.99 16.66 15.90
C HIS A 358 -5.03 16.44 17.41
N GLY A 359 -3.89 16.17 18.03
CA GLY A 359 -3.82 16.06 19.46
C GLY A 359 -3.56 17.42 20.07
N ASN A 360 -4.51 17.91 20.87
CA ASN A 360 -4.29 19.11 21.64
C ASN A 360 -4.25 18.73 23.11
N PHE A 361 -3.21 19.10 23.82
CA PHE A 361 -3.17 18.87 25.25
C PHE A 361 -3.55 20.16 25.96
N GLY A 362 -4.82 20.46 26.01
CA GLY A 362 -5.33 21.54 26.84
C GLY A 362 -4.80 22.93 26.51
N ASN A 363 -3.94 23.06 25.55
CA ASN A 363 -3.36 24.32 25.12
C ASN A 363 -3.48 24.39 23.60
N SER A 364 -4.20 25.37 23.10
CA SER A 364 -4.45 25.49 21.68
C SER A 364 -3.19 25.74 20.84
N TYR A 365 -2.06 25.96 21.47
CA TYR A 365 -0.81 26.25 20.76
C TYR A 365 -0.02 24.98 20.42
N ILE A 366 -0.35 23.82 21.01
CA ILE A 366 0.38 22.60 20.75
C ILE A 366 -0.55 21.66 20.00
N SER A 367 -0.34 21.55 18.71
CA SER A 367 -1.10 20.65 17.87
C SER A 367 -0.17 19.61 17.30
N TYR A 368 -0.50 18.34 17.50
CA TYR A 368 0.31 17.26 16.98
C TYR A 368 -0.46 16.53 15.90
N TRP A 369 0.21 16.14 14.86
CA TRP A 369 -0.29 15.20 13.87
C TRP A 369 -0.05 13.77 14.36
N ALA A 370 -0.42 13.48 15.60
CA ALA A 370 0.05 12.28 16.30
C ALA A 370 -0.71 11.02 15.94
N TYR A 371 -2.01 11.12 15.69
CA TYR A 371 -2.86 9.95 15.59
C TYR A 371 -3.48 9.82 14.20
N TRP A 372 -3.08 8.75 13.51
CA TRP A 372 -3.50 8.47 12.14
C TRP A 372 -4.21 7.11 12.09
N GLY A 373 -5.24 6.99 11.25
CA GLY A 373 -5.79 5.69 10.90
C GLY A 373 -4.86 4.94 9.95
N GLN A 374 -5.24 3.71 9.59
CA GLN A 374 -4.45 2.90 8.67
C GLN A 374 -4.69 3.25 7.21
N GLY A 375 -5.71 4.01 6.94
CA GLY A 375 -6.03 4.44 5.60
C GLY A 375 -6.99 3.53 4.86
N THR A 376 -7.68 4.10 3.88
CA THR A 376 -8.54 3.35 2.97
C THR A 376 -8.19 3.75 1.55
N LEU A 377 -8.07 2.77 0.66
CA LEU A 377 -7.65 3.03 -0.72
C LEU A 377 -8.83 3.44 -1.58
N VAL A 378 -8.67 4.53 -2.30
CA VAL A 378 -9.61 4.98 -3.32
C VAL A 378 -8.91 4.93 -4.66
N THR A 379 -9.46 4.19 -5.62
CA THR A 379 -8.93 4.10 -6.97
C THR A 379 -9.96 4.66 -7.93
N VAL A 380 -9.57 5.65 -8.69
CA VAL A 380 -10.41 6.27 -9.71
C VAL A 380 -9.85 5.91 -11.07
N SER A 381 -10.54 5.08 -11.82
CA SER A 381 -10.05 4.56 -13.09
C SER A 381 -11.17 4.38 -14.08
N SER A 382 -10.93 4.79 -15.31
CA SER A 382 -11.89 4.62 -16.36
C SER A 382 -11.96 3.23 -16.93
N GLY A 383 -11.11 2.32 -16.46
CA GLY A 383 -11.21 0.95 -16.92
C GLY A 383 -10.78 0.75 -18.34
N GLY A 384 -10.49 1.66 -19.08
CA GLY A 384 -10.19 1.41 -20.43
C GLY A 384 -9.14 2.29 -20.98
N GLY A 385 -8.12 2.45 -20.39
CA GLY A 385 -7.06 3.10 -21.09
C GLY A 385 -7.26 4.54 -21.27
N GLY A 386 -7.94 5.06 -20.54
CA GLY A 386 -7.99 6.37 -20.71
C GLY A 386 -6.90 7.15 -20.31
N SER A 387 -6.51 7.94 -20.96
CA SER A 387 -5.49 8.71 -20.67
C SER A 387 -5.90 9.73 -19.79
N GLY A 388 -5.59 9.68 -18.77
CA GLY A 388 -5.85 10.67 -17.92
C GLY A 388 -5.34 11.96 -18.19
N GLY A 389 -5.41 12.55 -18.89
CA GLY A 389 -4.93 13.81 -19.06
C GLY A 389 -4.79 14.62 -17.90
N GLY A 390 -4.20 14.23 -17.09
CA GLY A 390 -4.08 14.90 -15.96
C GLY A 390 -3.59 16.22 -15.91
N GLY A 391 -3.85 17.04 -16.23
CA GLY A 391 -3.30 18.22 -15.98
C GLY A 391 -3.29 18.55 -14.60
N SER A 392 -2.28 18.67 -14.10
CA SER A 392 -2.17 19.17 -12.86
C SER A 392 -2.75 20.48 -12.87
N GLY A 393 -3.70 20.67 -12.35
CA GLY A 393 -4.12 21.90 -12.27
C GLY A 393 -3.38 22.87 -11.58
N GLY A 394 -2.30 22.78 -11.50
CA GLY A 394 -1.59 23.61 -10.72
C GLY A 394 -1.75 25.01 -11.01
N GLY A 395 -2.46 25.55 -11.11
CA GLY A 395 -2.41 26.86 -11.30
C GLY A 395 -2.15 27.61 -10.14
N GLY A 396 -1.47 28.40 -10.12
CA GLY A 396 -1.51 29.33 -9.14
C GLY A 396 -0.42 29.33 -8.21
N SER A 397 -0.31 30.32 -7.49
CA SER A 397 0.73 30.49 -6.56
C SER A 397 0.51 29.53 -5.47
N GLN A 398 0.97 28.37 -5.56
CA GLN A 398 0.90 27.47 -4.47
C GLN A 398 2.08 27.64 -3.55
N THR A 399 1.79 27.70 -2.26
CA THR A 399 2.83 27.68 -1.26
C THR A 399 3.50 26.32 -1.31
N VAL A 400 4.80 26.33 -1.37
CA VAL A 400 5.60 25.10 -1.42
C VAL A 400 6.43 25.00 -0.16
N VAL A 401 6.40 23.85 0.44
CA VAL A 401 7.24 23.49 1.60
C VAL A 401 8.35 22.56 1.10
N THR A 402 9.59 22.98 1.29
CA THR A 402 10.74 22.32 0.70
C THR A 402 11.57 21.59 1.75
N GLN A 403 11.87 20.34 1.50
CA GLN A 403 12.70 19.49 2.35
C GLN A 403 13.83 18.88 1.52
N GLU A 404 14.92 18.45 2.15
CA GLU A 404 15.93 17.67 1.47
C GLU A 404 15.29 16.38 0.95
N PRO A 405 15.54 15.97 -0.31
CA PRO A 405 14.93 14.73 -0.83
C PRO A 405 15.40 13.48 -0.10
N SER A 406 16.66 13.41 0.27
CA SER A 406 17.21 12.26 0.96
C SER A 406 18.44 12.63 1.77
N LEU A 407 18.64 11.94 2.85
CA LEU A 407 19.84 12.07 3.71
C LEU A 407 20.26 10.69 4.15
N THR A 408 21.55 10.52 4.38
CA THR A 408 22.13 9.25 4.83
C THR A 408 22.92 9.51 6.11
N VAL A 409 22.81 8.60 7.06
CA VAL A 409 23.49 8.72 8.34
C VAL A 409 23.91 7.33 8.83
N SER A 410 25.01 7.26 9.57
CA SER A 410 25.46 6.03 10.21
C SER A 410 24.77 5.85 11.57
N PRO A 411 24.54 4.61 12.03
CA PRO A 411 24.00 4.38 13.36
C PRO A 411 24.81 5.09 14.44
N GLY A 412 24.13 5.71 15.37
CA GLY A 412 24.77 6.48 16.43
C GLY A 412 25.12 7.91 16.04
N GLY A 413 25.00 8.26 14.77
CA GLY A 413 25.32 9.60 14.29
C GLY A 413 24.21 10.61 14.57
N THR A 414 24.43 11.84 14.10
CA THR A 414 23.48 12.94 14.23
C THR A 414 23.14 13.46 12.85
N VAL A 415 21.86 13.71 12.59
CA VAL A 415 21.41 14.27 11.31
C VAL A 415 20.35 15.33 11.58
N THR A 416 20.33 16.37 10.76
CA THR A 416 19.33 17.44 10.83
C THR A 416 18.61 17.54 9.50
N LEU A 417 17.28 17.45 9.56
CA LEU A 417 16.39 17.64 8.41
C LEU A 417 15.82 19.06 8.50
N THR A 418 15.73 19.75 7.38
CA THR A 418 15.21 21.11 7.36
C THR A 418 13.95 21.21 6.52
N CYS A 419 13.18 22.26 6.78
CA CYS A 419 11.88 22.48 6.17
C CYS A 419 11.70 23.98 5.94
N GLY A 420 11.72 24.39 4.69
CA GLY A 420 11.60 25.80 4.32
C GLY A 420 10.27 26.09 3.63
N SER A 421 9.91 27.36 3.59
CA SER A 421 8.68 27.81 2.99
C SER A 421 8.95 28.77 1.82
N SER A 422 8.19 28.64 0.74
CA SER A 422 8.30 29.55 -0.39
C SER A 422 7.81 30.97 -0.08
N THR A 423 7.08 31.14 1.03
CA THR A 423 6.53 32.46 1.35
C THR A 423 7.45 33.29 2.24
N GLY A 424 8.58 32.74 2.67
CA GLY A 424 9.52 33.43 3.55
C GLY A 424 9.96 32.56 4.71
N ALA A 425 10.39 33.17 5.78
CA ALA A 425 10.87 32.44 6.95
C ALA A 425 9.74 31.66 7.61
N VAL A 426 10.05 30.41 8.00
CA VAL A 426 9.15 29.64 8.83
C VAL A 426 9.21 30.16 10.25
N THR A 427 8.07 30.43 10.83
CA THR A 427 7.96 30.94 12.20
C THR A 427 7.12 29.99 13.05
N SER A 428 7.07 30.27 14.34
CA SER A 428 6.23 29.50 15.25
C SER A 428 4.74 29.58 14.88
N GLY A 429 4.33 30.64 14.19
CA GLY A 429 2.95 30.79 13.71
C GLY A 429 2.58 29.84 12.59
N ASN A 430 3.53 29.15 12.01
CA ASN A 430 3.28 28.09 11.06
C ASN A 430 3.11 26.73 11.74
N TYR A 431 3.23 26.67 13.06
CA TYR A 431 3.07 25.43 13.86
C TYR A 431 3.77 24.23 13.23
N PRO A 432 5.08 24.29 12.96
CA PRO A 432 5.74 23.16 12.30
C PRO A 432 5.54 21.85 13.04
N ASN A 433 5.13 20.84 12.28
CA ASN A 433 4.97 19.48 12.76
C ASN A 433 5.85 18.56 11.94
N TRP A 434 6.33 17.50 12.55
CA TRP A 434 7.11 16.48 11.87
C TRP A 434 6.41 15.13 11.99
N VAL A 435 6.31 14.43 10.87
CA VAL A 435 5.58 13.17 10.75
C VAL A 435 6.52 12.12 10.18
N GLN A 436 6.52 10.94 10.76
CA GLN A 436 7.35 9.82 10.32
C GLN A 436 6.47 8.78 9.62
N GLN A 437 6.93 8.28 8.50
CA GLN A 437 6.26 7.17 7.81
C GLN A 437 7.28 6.11 7.46
N LYS A 438 7.16 4.93 8.05
CA LYS A 438 7.96 3.77 7.67
C LYS A 438 7.29 3.06 6.49
N PRO A 439 8.06 2.35 5.66
CA PRO A 439 7.50 1.70 4.48
C PRO A 439 6.30 0.84 4.81
N GLY A 440 5.21 1.05 4.08
CA GLY A 440 3.98 0.27 4.23
C GLY A 440 3.19 0.53 5.49
N GLN A 441 3.56 1.51 6.29
CA GLN A 441 2.85 1.84 7.51
C GLN A 441 2.13 3.17 7.37
N ALA A 442 1.16 3.39 8.23
CA ALA A 442 0.54 4.69 8.36
C ALA A 442 1.53 5.67 8.97
N PRO A 443 1.45 6.96 8.63
CA PRO A 443 2.29 7.95 9.30
C PRO A 443 1.96 8.08 10.78
N ARG A 444 2.90 8.64 11.54
CA ARG A 444 2.66 9.04 12.91
C ARG A 444 3.36 10.36 13.20
N GLY A 445 2.75 11.18 14.02
CA GLY A 445 3.36 12.44 14.40
C GLY A 445 4.48 12.26 15.40
N LEU A 446 5.56 12.98 15.20
CA LEU A 446 6.71 12.98 16.10
C LEU A 446 6.77 14.25 16.94
N ILE A 447 6.58 15.41 16.31
CA ILE A 447 6.77 16.72 16.92
C ILE A 447 5.66 17.64 16.45
N GLY A 448 5.12 18.41 17.37
CA GLY A 448 4.18 19.48 17.08
C GLY A 448 4.62 20.80 17.67
N GLY A 449 4.04 21.88 17.17
CA GLY A 449 4.33 23.21 17.69
C GLY A 449 5.81 23.53 17.71
N THR A 450 6.52 23.20 16.67
CA THR A 450 7.96 23.39 16.46
C THR A 450 8.83 22.42 17.26
N LYS A 451 8.59 22.24 18.56
CA LYS A 451 9.55 21.56 19.45
C LYS A 451 8.96 20.55 20.42
N PHE A 452 7.66 20.39 20.47
CA PHE A 452 7.03 19.53 21.47
C PHE A 452 6.93 18.10 20.97
N LEU A 453 7.49 17.16 21.73
CA LEU A 453 7.43 15.74 21.37
C LEU A 453 6.01 15.21 21.54
N ALA A 454 5.52 14.52 20.53
CA ALA A 454 4.26 13.80 20.63
C ALA A 454 4.44 12.59 21.56
N PRO A 455 3.35 12.09 22.19
CA PRO A 455 3.45 10.92 23.05
C PRO A 455 4.10 9.74 22.34
N GLY A 456 5.07 9.12 23.01
CA GLY A 456 5.78 7.97 22.42
C GLY A 456 6.96 8.32 21.54
N THR A 457 7.23 9.60 21.28
CA THR A 457 8.39 10.00 20.50
C THR A 457 9.65 9.92 21.36
N PRO A 458 10.68 9.17 20.92
CA PRO A 458 11.93 9.08 21.71
C PRO A 458 12.64 10.42 21.87
N ALA A 459 13.36 10.56 22.97
CA ALA A 459 14.06 11.81 23.28
C ALA A 459 15.21 12.15 22.32
N ARG A 460 15.63 11.19 21.48
CA ARG A 460 16.65 11.46 20.48
C ARG A 460 16.16 12.36 19.34
N PHE A 461 14.86 12.57 19.25
CA PHE A 461 14.26 13.51 18.28
C PHE A 461 14.11 14.88 18.95
N SER A 462 14.46 15.94 18.26
CA SER A 462 14.21 17.30 18.74
C SER A 462 13.84 18.21 17.57
N GLY A 463 12.98 19.17 17.84
CA GLY A 463 12.54 20.16 16.85
C GLY A 463 12.96 21.56 17.22
N SER A 464 13.22 22.37 16.21
CA SER A 464 13.63 23.77 16.40
C SER A 464 13.35 24.60 15.18
N LEU A 465 13.52 25.91 15.29
CA LEU A 465 13.62 26.80 14.15
C LEU A 465 15.09 27.15 14.00
N LEU A 466 15.60 27.05 12.77
CA LEU A 466 17.01 27.28 12.51
C LEU A 466 17.15 28.03 11.19
N GLY A 467 17.62 29.27 11.26
CA GLY A 467 17.89 30.04 10.05
C GLY A 467 16.66 30.29 9.18
N GLY A 468 15.50 30.50 9.77
CA GLY A 468 14.27 30.74 9.00
C GLY A 468 13.64 29.46 8.49
N LYS A 469 14.06 28.30 8.95
CA LYS A 469 13.49 27.01 8.59
C LYS A 469 13.12 26.23 9.85
N ALA A 470 12.16 25.34 9.72
CA ALA A 470 11.94 24.33 10.77
C ALA A 470 13.00 23.25 10.62
N ALA A 471 13.44 22.69 11.74
CA ALA A 471 14.46 21.65 11.75
C ALA A 471 14.07 20.51 12.67
N LEU A 472 14.35 19.28 12.21
CA LEU A 472 14.23 18.06 13.00
C LEU A 472 15.64 17.50 13.15
N THR A 473 16.08 17.30 14.37
CA THR A 473 17.40 16.74 14.65
C THR A 473 17.24 15.38 15.32
N LEU A 474 17.93 14.37 14.77
CA LEU A 474 18.03 13.06 15.39
C LEU A 474 19.45 12.91 15.89
N SER A 475 19.60 12.68 17.19
CA SER A 475 20.90 12.46 17.82
C SER A 475 20.97 11.02 18.26
N GLY A 476 22.04 10.31 17.90
CA GLY A 476 22.13 8.88 18.20
C GLY A 476 21.17 8.05 17.37
N VAL A 477 21.21 8.23 16.06
CA VAL A 477 20.29 7.59 15.12
C VAL A 477 20.33 6.07 15.28
N GLN A 478 19.15 5.46 15.28
CA GLN A 478 18.98 4.02 15.38
C GLN A 478 18.55 3.44 14.02
N PRO A 479 18.81 2.15 13.76
CA PRO A 479 18.36 1.55 12.49
C PRO A 479 16.86 1.67 12.26
N GLU A 480 16.05 1.60 13.29
CA GLU A 480 14.60 1.74 13.19
C GLU A 480 14.15 3.15 12.81
N ASP A 481 15.06 4.13 12.82
CA ASP A 481 14.71 5.49 12.40
C ASP A 481 14.70 5.66 10.88
N GLU A 482 15.09 4.64 10.12
CA GLU A 482 15.00 4.70 8.67
C GLU A 482 13.54 4.81 8.25
N ALA A 483 13.20 5.90 7.58
CA ALA A 483 11.81 6.24 7.25
C ALA A 483 11.79 7.46 6.33
N GLU A 484 10.57 7.81 5.84
CA GLU A 484 10.30 9.10 5.26
C GLU A 484 9.87 10.04 6.38
N TYR A 485 10.38 11.27 6.35
CA TYR A 485 10.03 12.30 7.33
C TYR A 485 9.41 13.47 6.61
N TYR A 486 8.19 13.82 6.98
CA TYR A 486 7.48 14.95 6.39
C TYR A 486 7.37 16.08 7.40
N CYS A 487 7.59 17.30 6.96
CA CYS A 487 7.18 18.44 7.75
C CYS A 487 5.85 18.96 7.22
N VAL A 488 5.04 19.56 8.08
CA VAL A 488 3.78 20.14 7.68
C VAL A 488 3.63 21.50 8.38
N LEU A 489 3.26 22.50 7.62
CA LEU A 489 3.16 23.88 8.08
C LEU A 489 1.75 24.40 7.90
N TRP A 490 1.32 25.30 8.81
CA TRP A 490 0.01 25.94 8.77
C TRP A 490 0.10 27.32 8.12
N TYR A 491 -0.81 27.59 7.19
CA TYR A 491 -0.90 28.88 6.50
C TYR A 491 -2.33 29.41 6.59
N SER A 492 -2.69 29.93 7.73
CA SER A 492 -3.99 30.61 7.97
C SER A 492 -5.23 29.76 7.77
N ASN A 493 -5.36 29.06 6.67
CA ASN A 493 -6.56 28.27 6.35
C ASN A 493 -6.25 26.91 5.77
N ARG A 494 -4.99 26.51 5.70
CA ARG A 494 -4.62 25.20 5.13
C ARG A 494 -3.31 24.71 5.71
N TRP A 495 -3.18 23.39 5.72
CA TRP A 495 -1.91 22.73 6.03
C TRP A 495 -1.20 22.35 4.73
N VAL A 496 0.10 22.50 4.69
CA VAL A 496 0.90 22.15 3.52
C VAL A 496 2.04 21.23 3.97
N PHE A 497 2.06 20.03 3.37
CA PHE A 497 3.14 19.06 3.62
C PHE A 497 4.32 19.35 2.71
N GLY A 498 5.54 19.16 3.22
CA GLY A 498 6.72 19.08 2.38
C GLY A 498 6.76 17.80 1.59
N GLY A 499 7.67 17.71 0.65
CA GLY A 499 7.79 16.52 -0.20
C GLY A 499 8.35 15.29 0.50
N GLY A 500 8.83 15.45 1.71
CA GLY A 500 9.40 14.36 2.49
C GLY A 500 10.91 14.20 2.28
N THR A 501 11.57 13.76 3.34
CA THR A 501 12.99 13.41 3.30
C THR A 501 13.13 11.93 3.58
N LYS A 502 13.74 11.20 2.64
CA LYS A 502 14.03 9.79 2.87
C LYS A 502 15.31 9.69 3.67
N LEU A 503 15.21 9.18 4.89
CA LEU A 503 16.39 8.97 5.74
C LEU A 503 16.83 7.52 5.62
N THR A 504 18.07 7.33 5.17
CA THR A 504 18.69 6.01 5.08
C THR A 504 19.70 5.87 6.21
N VAL A 505 19.60 4.79 6.96
CA VAL A 505 20.54 4.46 8.04
C VAL A 505 21.42 3.33 7.55
N LEU A 506 22.73 3.56 7.50
CA LEU A 506 23.69 2.63 6.91
C LEU A 506 23.90 1.34 7.70
#